data_45636b3d595795dd21725f4a3a845011
#
_entry.id   45636b3d595795dd21725f4a3a845011
#
_cell.length_a   1.000
_cell.length_b   1.000
_cell.length_c   1.000
_cell.angle_alpha   90.00
_cell.angle_beta   90.00
_cell.angle_gamma   90.00
#
_symmetry.space_group_name_H-M   'P 1'
#
loop_
_entity.id
_entity.type
_entity.pdbx_description
1 polymer ?
#
loop_
_entity_poly.entity_id
_entity_poly.type
_entity_poly.pdbx_seq_one_letter_code
_entity_poly.pdbx_strand_id
1 'polypeptide(L)'
;MRPPSLASLMAGGAASSRLFTVACVAMLLAMTLVACSEQPPPDSSPVFTSAHRTFNDAARAFFAIRPRAQQPIPFPHQTHIEKQAMCTDCHETVERGPIAGIPSVKTCMICHSQIATDRPLIKQVTEYSEKGIEIPWQRVYGFTREAHVRFNHAPHIRASVDCATCHGDVSKMSVAEHAVDHSMGFCVNCHREKKASNDCLTCHF
;
A
#
# COMPACT_ATOMS: atom_id res chain seq x y z
N MET A 1 7.07 52.83 65.46
CA MET A 1 6.59 52.09 64.28
C MET A 1 7.64 52.33 63.18
N ARG A 2 8.28 51.25 62.74
CA ARG A 2 9.26 51.32 61.62
C ARG A 2 8.52 51.00 60.33
N PRO A 3 8.75 51.75 59.25
CA PRO A 3 8.14 51.41 57.96
C PRO A 3 8.77 50.16 57.37
N PRO A 4 8.01 49.32 56.56
CA PRO A 4 8.53 48.12 55.95
C PRO A 4 9.58 48.46 54.89
N SER A 5 10.62 47.64 54.79
CA SER A 5 11.75 47.86 53.90
C SER A 5 11.34 47.57 52.44
N LEU A 6 11.82 48.43 51.54
CA LEU A 6 11.58 48.34 50.08
C LEU A 6 12.10 47.03 49.38
N ALA A 7 12.80 46.18 50.14
CA ALA A 7 13.34 44.93 49.58
C ALA A 7 12.29 43.81 49.41
N SER A 8 11.11 43.92 50.02
CA SER A 8 10.06 42.87 49.98
C SER A 8 9.14 43.01 48.76
N LEU A 9 9.16 44.11 48.03
CA LEU A 9 8.27 44.32 46.88
C LEU A 9 8.89 43.88 45.55
N MET A 10 10.18 43.58 45.48
CA MET A 10 10.82 43.16 44.21
C MET A 10 10.93 41.64 44.02
N ALA A 11 10.65 40.84 45.04
CA ALA A 11 10.77 39.37 44.91
C ALA A 11 9.55 38.68 44.25
N GLY A 12 8.39 39.36 44.18
CA GLY A 12 7.16 38.80 43.62
C GLY A 12 7.06 38.83 42.08
N GLY A 13 7.79 39.76 41.43
CA GLY A 13 7.65 39.97 39.98
C GLY A 13 8.40 38.93 39.10
N ALA A 14 9.51 38.40 39.59
CA ALA A 14 10.36 37.51 38.80
C ALA A 14 9.80 36.06 38.72
N ALA A 15 9.09 35.60 39.72
CA ALA A 15 8.48 34.26 39.71
C ALA A 15 7.24 34.20 38.82
N SER A 16 6.43 35.23 38.81
CA SER A 16 5.23 35.33 37.97
C SER A 16 5.60 35.43 36.49
N SER A 17 6.64 36.18 36.14
CA SER A 17 7.12 36.31 34.76
C SER A 17 7.65 34.97 34.19
N ARG A 18 8.37 34.20 34.99
CA ARG A 18 8.91 32.87 34.58
C ARG A 18 7.82 31.86 34.39
N LEU A 19 6.78 31.82 35.26
CA LEU A 19 5.63 30.94 35.09
C LEU A 19 4.85 31.26 33.81
N PHE A 20 4.68 32.56 33.53
CA PHE A 20 3.98 33.00 32.30
C PHE A 20 4.75 32.62 31.04
N THR A 21 6.07 32.77 31.02
CA THR A 21 6.93 32.38 29.91
C THR A 21 6.89 30.86 29.67
N VAL A 22 6.97 30.05 30.72
CA VAL A 22 6.91 28.58 30.64
C VAL A 22 5.54 28.14 30.14
N ALA A 23 4.45 28.74 30.58
CA ALA A 23 3.11 28.45 30.14
C ALA A 23 2.90 28.81 28.64
N CYS A 24 3.42 29.96 28.19
CA CYS A 24 3.37 30.36 26.78
C CYS A 24 4.19 29.43 25.86
N VAL A 25 5.38 28.99 26.29
CA VAL A 25 6.22 28.07 25.56
C VAL A 25 5.56 26.67 25.50
N ALA A 26 4.97 26.20 26.58
CA ALA A 26 4.24 24.94 26.62
C ALA A 26 2.99 24.96 25.72
N MET A 27 2.27 26.09 25.69
CA MET A 27 1.10 26.29 24.85
C MET A 27 1.46 26.38 23.35
N LEU A 28 2.59 27.03 23.02
CA LEU A 28 3.14 27.06 21.66
C LEU A 28 3.60 25.66 21.21
N LEU A 29 4.27 24.89 22.06
CA LEU A 29 4.66 23.52 21.80
C LEU A 29 3.42 22.60 21.62
N ALA A 30 2.39 22.76 22.44
CA ALA A 30 1.15 22.02 22.31
C ALA A 30 0.41 22.35 20.98
N MET A 31 0.38 23.63 20.58
CA MET A 31 -0.18 24.03 19.29
C MET A 31 0.57 23.45 18.09
N THR A 32 1.90 23.37 18.15
CA THR A 32 2.68 22.75 17.07
C THR A 32 2.48 21.25 16.99
N LEU A 33 2.29 20.56 18.12
CA LEU A 33 2.00 19.13 18.16
C LEU A 33 0.61 18.79 17.62
N VAL A 34 -0.40 19.64 17.88
CA VAL A 34 -1.75 19.46 17.34
C VAL A 34 -1.79 19.74 15.82
N ALA A 35 -1.05 20.73 15.34
CA ALA A 35 -0.97 21.01 13.90
C ALA A 35 -0.30 19.87 13.08
N CYS A 36 0.53 19.04 13.73
CA CYS A 36 1.14 17.87 13.07
C CYS A 36 0.28 16.61 13.08
N SER A 37 -0.87 16.63 13.74
CA SER A 37 -1.76 15.44 13.88
C SER A 37 -2.93 15.39 12.89
N GLU A 38 -3.17 16.44 12.11
CA GLU A 38 -4.17 16.39 11.04
C GLU A 38 -3.62 15.52 9.89
N GLN A 39 -4.08 14.29 9.82
CA GLN A 39 -3.91 13.50 8.62
C GLN A 39 -4.66 14.17 7.48
N PRO A 40 -3.99 14.47 6.36
CA PRO A 40 -4.66 15.04 5.21
C PRO A 40 -5.78 14.09 4.76
N PRO A 41 -6.92 14.60 4.29
CA PRO A 41 -8.00 13.78 3.78
C PRO A 41 -7.49 12.83 2.70
N PRO A 42 -8.07 11.63 2.54
CA PRO A 42 -7.58 10.59 1.63
C PRO A 42 -7.39 11.02 0.17
N ASP A 43 -8.01 12.13 -0.21
CA ASP A 43 -7.92 12.71 -1.57
C ASP A 43 -6.98 13.93 -1.67
N SER A 44 -6.27 14.30 -0.60
CA SER A 44 -5.34 15.43 -0.66
C SER A 44 -4.09 15.07 -1.46
N SER A 45 -3.63 15.99 -2.30
CA SER A 45 -2.38 15.85 -3.04
C SER A 45 -1.19 15.64 -2.10
N PRO A 46 -0.21 14.81 -2.45
CA PRO A 46 0.95 14.54 -1.60
C PRO A 46 1.77 15.81 -1.37
N VAL A 47 2.21 16.00 -0.12
CA VAL A 47 2.91 17.22 0.31
C VAL A 47 4.34 17.30 -0.25
N PHE A 48 4.98 16.17 -0.53
CA PHE A 48 6.41 16.11 -0.85
C PHE A 48 6.74 15.78 -2.30
N THR A 49 6.03 14.83 -2.89
CA THR A 49 6.22 14.45 -4.28
C THR A 49 4.90 13.97 -4.86
N SER A 50 4.77 14.03 -6.18
CA SER A 50 3.62 13.45 -6.89
C SER A 50 3.50 11.93 -6.69
N ALA A 51 4.55 11.26 -6.20
CA ALA A 51 4.61 9.82 -6.00
C ALA A 51 4.28 9.35 -4.58
N HIS A 52 4.43 10.22 -3.56
CA HIS A 52 4.28 9.81 -2.15
C HIS A 52 3.41 10.79 -1.37
N ARG A 53 2.35 10.29 -0.75
CA ARG A 53 1.38 11.10 -0.01
C ARG A 53 1.90 11.64 1.31
N THR A 54 2.81 10.91 1.95
CA THR A 54 3.36 11.29 3.24
C THR A 54 4.88 11.17 3.25
N PHE A 55 5.53 11.86 4.20
CA PHE A 55 6.96 11.71 4.43
C PHE A 55 7.34 10.25 4.73
N ASN A 56 6.50 9.53 5.49
CA ASN A 56 6.72 8.12 5.77
C ASN A 56 6.72 7.26 4.50
N ASP A 57 5.83 7.54 3.55
CA ASP A 57 5.79 6.82 2.28
C ASP A 57 7.03 7.13 1.45
N ALA A 58 7.46 8.40 1.41
CA ALA A 58 8.69 8.80 0.75
C ALA A 58 9.94 8.15 1.39
N ALA A 59 10.02 8.13 2.71
CA ALA A 59 11.11 7.50 3.44
C ALA A 59 11.13 5.97 3.20
N ARG A 60 9.99 5.30 3.27
CA ARG A 60 9.88 3.88 2.95
C ARG A 60 10.32 3.57 1.52
N ALA A 61 9.92 4.38 0.56
CA ALA A 61 10.33 4.23 -0.82
C ALA A 61 11.83 4.44 -0.99
N PHE A 62 12.39 5.47 -0.36
CA PHE A 62 13.83 5.77 -0.38
C PHE A 62 14.66 4.62 0.22
N PHE A 63 14.24 4.06 1.34
CA PHE A 63 14.90 2.94 2.00
C PHE A 63 14.50 1.56 1.44
N ALA A 64 13.71 1.50 0.38
CA ALA A 64 13.14 0.27 -0.19
C ALA A 64 12.38 -0.59 0.84
N ILE A 65 11.80 0.03 1.87
CA ILE A 65 10.98 -0.64 2.88
C ILE A 65 9.58 -0.85 2.30
N ARG A 66 9.25 -2.09 1.99
CA ARG A 66 7.95 -2.46 1.46
C ARG A 66 7.11 -3.12 2.55
N PRO A 67 6.01 -2.48 3.00
CA PRO A 67 5.09 -3.14 3.92
C PRO A 67 4.46 -4.34 3.20
N ARG A 68 4.46 -5.49 3.87
CA ARG A 68 3.72 -6.65 3.37
C ARG A 68 2.23 -6.37 3.45
N ALA A 69 1.51 -6.68 2.38
CA ALA A 69 0.05 -6.66 2.40
C ALA A 69 -0.46 -7.70 3.41
N GLN A 70 -1.27 -7.25 4.35
CA GLN A 70 -1.91 -8.15 5.32
C GLN A 70 -3.19 -8.68 4.72
N GLN A 71 -3.10 -9.84 4.10
CA GLN A 71 -4.27 -10.45 3.48
C GLN A 71 -5.24 -10.98 4.53
N PRO A 72 -6.56 -10.84 4.31
CA PRO A 72 -7.57 -11.35 5.24
C PRO A 72 -7.51 -12.87 5.39
N ILE A 73 -7.08 -13.56 4.34
CA ILE A 73 -6.83 -15.00 4.32
C ILE A 73 -5.47 -15.22 3.63
N PRO A 74 -4.54 -15.96 4.23
CA PRO A 74 -3.30 -16.34 3.55
C PRO A 74 -3.63 -17.29 2.40
N PHE A 75 -3.45 -16.81 1.15
CA PHE A 75 -3.70 -17.61 -0.04
C PHE A 75 -2.39 -18.20 -0.55
N PRO A 76 -2.20 -19.53 -0.47
CA PRO A 76 -0.98 -20.19 -0.91
C PRO A 76 -1.03 -20.47 -2.41
N HIS A 77 -0.47 -19.60 -3.23
CA HIS A 77 -0.33 -19.82 -4.67
C HIS A 77 0.38 -21.14 -4.97
N GLN A 78 1.44 -21.46 -4.24
CA GLN A 78 2.19 -22.70 -4.38
C GLN A 78 1.28 -23.92 -4.38
N THR A 79 0.40 -24.03 -3.37
CA THR A 79 -0.48 -25.21 -3.24
C THR A 79 -1.40 -25.37 -4.44
N HIS A 80 -1.93 -24.27 -4.99
CA HIS A 80 -2.84 -24.33 -6.13
C HIS A 80 -2.11 -24.70 -7.42
N ILE A 81 -0.93 -24.12 -7.63
CA ILE A 81 -0.10 -24.41 -8.82
C ILE A 81 0.42 -25.88 -8.78
N GLU A 82 0.80 -26.40 -7.63
CA GLU A 82 1.13 -27.81 -7.46
C GLU A 82 -0.06 -28.76 -7.78
N LYS A 83 -1.29 -28.25 -7.68
CA LYS A 83 -2.53 -28.92 -8.10
C LYS A 83 -2.94 -28.60 -9.55
N GLN A 84 -2.00 -28.08 -10.35
CA GLN A 84 -2.16 -27.77 -11.77
C GLN A 84 -3.11 -26.61 -12.08
N ALA A 85 -3.44 -25.75 -11.12
CA ALA A 85 -4.15 -24.51 -11.41
C ALA A 85 -3.24 -23.56 -12.21
N MET A 86 -3.77 -22.97 -13.28
CA MET A 86 -3.09 -21.96 -14.06
C MET A 86 -3.40 -20.56 -13.50
N CYS A 87 -2.50 -19.61 -13.75
CA CYS A 87 -2.72 -18.21 -13.34
C CYS A 87 -4.04 -17.65 -13.88
N THR A 88 -4.38 -17.99 -15.12
CA THR A 88 -5.58 -17.53 -15.83
C THR A 88 -6.87 -18.13 -15.31
N ASP A 89 -6.85 -19.24 -14.58
CA ASP A 89 -8.05 -19.83 -13.97
C ASP A 89 -8.64 -18.93 -12.89
N CYS A 90 -7.78 -18.10 -12.26
CA CYS A 90 -8.15 -17.17 -11.20
C CYS A 90 -8.06 -15.71 -11.67
N HIS A 91 -7.09 -15.37 -12.51
CA HIS A 91 -6.85 -14.03 -13.03
C HIS A 91 -7.42 -13.90 -14.46
N GLU A 92 -8.71 -14.12 -14.62
CA GLU A 92 -9.40 -14.28 -15.92
C GLU A 92 -9.28 -13.07 -16.86
N THR A 93 -9.08 -11.87 -16.33
CA THR A 93 -9.06 -10.66 -17.15
C THR A 93 -7.68 -10.27 -17.65
N VAL A 94 -6.63 -11.00 -17.25
CA VAL A 94 -5.24 -10.66 -17.56
C VAL A 94 -4.94 -10.62 -19.05
N GLU A 95 -5.58 -11.47 -19.84
CA GLU A 95 -5.41 -11.55 -21.30
C GLU A 95 -6.21 -10.48 -22.07
N ARG A 96 -7.23 -9.89 -21.43
CA ARG A 96 -8.23 -9.04 -22.09
C ARG A 96 -8.13 -7.57 -21.70
N GLY A 97 -7.48 -7.25 -20.59
CA GLY A 97 -7.54 -5.88 -20.07
C GLY A 97 -6.30 -5.43 -19.30
N PRO A 98 -6.37 -4.22 -18.78
CA PRO A 98 -5.29 -3.64 -18.00
C PRO A 98 -5.12 -4.30 -16.62
N ILE A 99 -6.17 -4.88 -16.06
CA ILE A 99 -6.21 -5.45 -14.71
C ILE A 99 -6.34 -6.97 -14.83
N ALA A 100 -5.48 -7.70 -14.13
CA ALA A 100 -5.54 -9.17 -14.09
C ALA A 100 -6.80 -9.70 -13.37
N GLY A 101 -7.39 -8.86 -12.52
CA GLY A 101 -8.49 -9.25 -11.66
C GLY A 101 -8.03 -10.00 -10.41
N ILE A 102 -8.89 -9.97 -9.41
CA ILE A 102 -8.81 -10.84 -8.24
C ILE A 102 -10.04 -11.73 -8.32
N PRO A 103 -9.89 -13.06 -8.18
CA PRO A 103 -11.02 -13.97 -8.31
C PRO A 103 -12.09 -13.66 -7.26
N SER A 104 -13.35 -13.75 -7.66
CA SER A 104 -14.48 -13.63 -6.74
C SER A 104 -14.52 -14.83 -5.78
N VAL A 105 -15.20 -14.68 -4.66
CA VAL A 105 -15.40 -15.80 -3.73
C VAL A 105 -16.10 -16.99 -4.40
N LYS A 106 -16.92 -16.73 -5.41
CA LYS A 106 -17.59 -17.78 -6.22
C LYS A 106 -16.58 -18.66 -6.95
N THR A 107 -15.52 -18.07 -7.49
CA THR A 107 -14.44 -18.83 -8.15
C THR A 107 -13.78 -19.80 -7.18
N CYS A 108 -13.54 -19.39 -5.95
CA CYS A 108 -13.01 -20.27 -4.90
C CYS A 108 -13.95 -21.45 -4.62
N MET A 109 -15.24 -21.18 -4.56
CA MET A 109 -16.28 -22.17 -4.24
C MET A 109 -16.56 -23.18 -5.36
N ILE A 110 -16.08 -22.98 -6.58
CA ILE A 110 -16.16 -24.00 -7.65
C ILE A 110 -15.51 -25.30 -7.17
N CYS A 111 -14.38 -25.21 -6.49
CA CYS A 111 -13.69 -26.38 -5.94
C CYS A 111 -13.94 -26.55 -4.44
N HIS A 112 -13.89 -25.46 -3.65
CA HIS A 112 -13.95 -25.54 -2.19
C HIS A 112 -15.35 -25.79 -1.62
N SER A 113 -16.37 -25.88 -2.44
CA SER A 113 -17.65 -26.45 -2.02
C SER A 113 -17.57 -27.96 -1.75
N GLN A 114 -16.52 -28.64 -2.26
CA GLN A 114 -16.35 -30.10 -2.13
C GLN A 114 -14.95 -30.48 -1.62
N ILE A 115 -13.95 -29.62 -1.81
CA ILE A 115 -12.54 -29.91 -1.51
C ILE A 115 -12.08 -29.13 -0.29
N ALA A 116 -11.45 -29.82 0.67
CA ALA A 116 -10.85 -29.25 1.88
C ALA A 116 -11.85 -28.48 2.77
N THR A 117 -13.11 -28.84 2.75
CA THR A 117 -14.22 -28.18 3.45
C THR A 117 -14.07 -28.16 4.98
N ASP A 118 -13.30 -29.08 5.53
CA ASP A 118 -12.98 -29.20 6.96
C ASP A 118 -11.92 -28.21 7.43
N ARG A 119 -11.11 -27.65 6.50
CA ARG A 119 -10.00 -26.75 6.84
C ARG A 119 -10.48 -25.40 7.32
N PRO A 120 -9.89 -24.83 8.40
CA PRO A 120 -10.34 -23.56 8.98
C PRO A 120 -10.37 -22.40 7.96
N LEU A 121 -9.37 -22.28 7.08
CA LEU A 121 -9.32 -21.22 6.07
C LEU A 121 -10.42 -21.38 5.02
N ILE A 122 -10.78 -22.61 4.67
CA ILE A 122 -11.87 -22.85 3.71
C ILE A 122 -13.22 -22.56 4.35
N LYS A 123 -13.39 -22.83 5.63
CA LYS A 123 -14.61 -22.39 6.37
C LYS A 123 -14.78 -20.88 6.33
N GLN A 124 -13.67 -20.10 6.46
CA GLN A 124 -13.72 -18.64 6.29
C GLN A 124 -14.15 -18.25 4.87
N VAL A 125 -13.63 -18.90 3.83
CA VAL A 125 -14.05 -18.65 2.44
C VAL A 125 -15.54 -18.98 2.27
N THR A 126 -16.02 -20.07 2.86
CA THR A 126 -17.44 -20.46 2.85
C THR A 126 -18.30 -19.40 3.51
N GLU A 127 -17.87 -18.85 4.65
CA GLU A 127 -18.60 -17.75 5.33
C GLU A 127 -18.72 -16.50 4.47
N TYR A 128 -17.66 -16.11 3.73
CA TYR A 128 -17.76 -15.01 2.77
C TYR A 128 -18.79 -15.31 1.68
N SER A 129 -18.79 -16.53 1.17
CA SER A 129 -19.73 -16.99 0.15
C SER A 129 -21.17 -16.98 0.64
N GLU A 130 -21.43 -17.51 1.83
CA GLU A 130 -22.78 -17.56 2.44
C GLU A 130 -23.33 -16.17 2.75
N LYS A 131 -22.45 -15.24 3.16
CA LYS A 131 -22.82 -13.84 3.39
C LYS A 131 -23.01 -13.03 2.09
N GLY A 132 -22.64 -13.58 0.95
CA GLY A 132 -22.71 -12.91 -0.35
C GLY A 132 -21.75 -11.70 -0.46
N ILE A 133 -20.64 -11.72 0.25
CA ILE A 133 -19.65 -10.65 0.26
C ILE A 133 -18.31 -11.14 -0.28
N GLU A 134 -17.58 -10.27 -0.94
CA GLU A 134 -16.26 -10.59 -1.46
C GLU A 134 -15.19 -10.51 -0.37
N ILE A 135 -14.13 -11.32 -0.51
CA ILE A 135 -12.97 -11.27 0.39
C ILE A 135 -12.25 -9.95 0.15
N PRO A 136 -12.00 -9.13 1.18
CA PRO A 136 -11.40 -7.79 1.03
C PRO A 136 -9.87 -7.88 0.82
N TRP A 137 -9.45 -8.46 -0.30
CA TRP A 137 -8.05 -8.60 -0.67
C TRP A 137 -7.34 -7.27 -0.76
N GLN A 138 -6.13 -7.20 -0.23
CA GLN A 138 -5.25 -6.06 -0.40
C GLN A 138 -4.42 -6.22 -1.67
N ARG A 139 -4.42 -5.18 -2.51
CA ARG A 139 -3.61 -5.16 -3.71
C ARG A 139 -2.13 -5.08 -3.36
N VAL A 140 -1.32 -5.99 -3.91
CA VAL A 140 0.13 -6.04 -3.71
C VAL A 140 0.87 -5.15 -4.70
N TYR A 141 0.42 -5.13 -5.96
CA TYR A 141 0.99 -4.32 -7.03
C TYR A 141 0.02 -3.26 -7.50
N GLY A 142 0.54 -2.11 -7.86
CA GLY A 142 -0.23 -1.00 -8.42
C GLY A 142 0.61 0.26 -8.51
N PHE A 143 0.13 1.19 -9.33
CA PHE A 143 0.70 2.53 -9.41
C PHE A 143 -0.20 3.51 -8.67
N THR A 144 0.39 4.52 -8.05
CA THR A 144 -0.37 5.61 -7.49
C THR A 144 -1.00 6.43 -8.62
N ARG A 145 -2.09 7.12 -8.34
CA ARG A 145 -2.77 7.97 -9.32
C ARG A 145 -1.83 9.07 -9.86
N GLU A 146 -0.99 9.59 -8.99
CA GLU A 146 -0.03 10.66 -9.27
C GLU A 146 1.13 10.21 -10.17
N ALA A 147 1.38 8.92 -10.27
CA ALA A 147 2.37 8.38 -11.19
C ALA A 147 1.90 8.45 -12.66
N HIS A 148 0.60 8.67 -12.89
CA HIS A 148 -0.01 8.76 -14.21
C HIS A 148 0.36 7.57 -15.13
N VAL A 149 0.53 6.36 -14.54
CA VAL A 149 0.92 5.17 -15.30
C VAL A 149 -0.30 4.45 -15.85
N ARG A 150 -0.29 4.23 -17.14
CA ARG A 150 -1.24 3.41 -17.88
C ARG A 150 -0.60 2.06 -18.19
N PHE A 151 -0.77 1.11 -17.30
CA PHE A 151 -0.32 -0.26 -17.53
C PHE A 151 -1.45 -1.14 -18.05
N ASN A 152 -1.13 -2.04 -18.98
CA ASN A 152 -2.08 -3.01 -19.51
C ASN A 152 -1.42 -4.38 -19.60
N HIS A 153 -1.98 -5.38 -18.92
CA HIS A 153 -1.48 -6.76 -18.96
C HIS A 153 -1.62 -7.39 -20.34
N ALA A 154 -2.74 -7.18 -21.02
CA ALA A 154 -3.06 -7.90 -22.23
C ALA A 154 -1.98 -7.87 -23.34
N PRO A 155 -1.34 -6.73 -23.68
CA PRO A 155 -0.25 -6.73 -24.67
C PRO A 155 0.98 -7.50 -24.19
N HIS A 156 1.29 -7.50 -22.87
CA HIS A 156 2.42 -8.24 -22.33
C HIS A 156 2.20 -9.75 -22.38
N ILE A 157 1.00 -10.20 -22.04
CA ILE A 157 0.62 -11.61 -22.14
C ILE A 157 0.65 -12.08 -23.59
N ARG A 158 0.11 -11.28 -24.53
CA ARG A 158 0.18 -11.59 -25.96
C ARG A 158 1.61 -11.63 -26.50
N ALA A 159 2.51 -10.89 -25.91
CA ALA A 159 3.94 -10.93 -26.21
C ALA A 159 4.67 -12.08 -25.49
N SER A 160 3.94 -12.98 -24.84
CA SER A 160 4.48 -14.13 -24.08
C SER A 160 5.47 -13.74 -22.99
N VAL A 161 5.24 -12.59 -22.34
CA VAL A 161 6.02 -12.19 -21.17
C VAL A 161 5.56 -13.04 -19.99
N ASP A 162 6.50 -13.75 -19.37
CA ASP A 162 6.22 -14.57 -18.20
C ASP A 162 5.78 -13.70 -17.00
N CYS A 163 4.78 -14.18 -16.27
CA CYS A 163 4.24 -13.53 -15.09
C CYS A 163 5.33 -13.28 -14.02
N ALA A 164 6.24 -14.24 -13.85
CA ALA A 164 7.34 -14.14 -12.91
C ALA A 164 8.32 -13.01 -13.22
N THR A 165 8.43 -12.57 -14.47
CA THR A 165 9.26 -11.42 -14.86
C THR A 165 8.89 -10.16 -14.09
N CYS A 166 7.59 -9.95 -13.84
CA CYS A 166 7.07 -8.76 -13.17
C CYS A 166 6.64 -9.04 -11.72
N HIS A 167 6.21 -10.26 -11.41
CA HIS A 167 5.65 -10.58 -10.10
C HIS A 167 6.58 -11.42 -9.22
N GLY A 168 7.76 -11.82 -9.75
CA GLY A 168 8.62 -12.80 -9.08
C GLY A 168 8.01 -14.20 -9.12
N ASP A 169 8.64 -15.14 -8.47
CA ASP A 169 8.18 -16.54 -8.46
C ASP A 169 6.99 -16.75 -7.53
N VAL A 170 5.83 -16.25 -7.95
CA VAL A 170 4.56 -16.39 -7.21
C VAL A 170 4.22 -17.86 -6.95
N SER A 171 4.69 -18.77 -7.82
CA SER A 171 4.46 -20.21 -7.69
C SER A 171 5.02 -20.80 -6.38
N LYS A 172 5.95 -20.10 -5.74
CA LYS A 172 6.55 -20.50 -4.46
C LYS A 172 6.04 -19.68 -3.27
N MET A 173 5.13 -18.74 -3.48
CA MET A 173 4.65 -17.87 -2.42
C MET A 173 3.48 -18.50 -1.66
N SER A 174 3.59 -18.52 -0.34
CA SER A 174 2.46 -18.84 0.56
C SER A 174 1.48 -17.70 0.71
N VAL A 175 1.95 -16.47 0.53
CA VAL A 175 1.17 -15.23 0.44
C VAL A 175 1.83 -14.35 -0.60
N ALA A 176 1.07 -13.74 -1.49
CA ALA A 176 1.62 -12.87 -2.52
C ALA A 176 2.32 -11.66 -1.91
N GLU A 177 3.55 -11.41 -2.33
CA GLU A 177 4.40 -10.34 -1.86
C GLU A 177 4.85 -9.46 -3.05
N HIS A 178 5.25 -8.23 -2.75
CA HIS A 178 5.84 -7.33 -3.72
C HIS A 178 7.32 -7.72 -3.93
N ALA A 179 7.60 -8.59 -4.89
CA ALA A 179 8.91 -9.17 -5.13
C ALA A 179 9.77 -8.38 -6.11
N VAL A 180 9.15 -7.72 -7.10
CA VAL A 180 9.83 -7.00 -8.17
C VAL A 180 9.46 -5.52 -8.14
N ASP A 181 10.44 -4.65 -8.31
CA ASP A 181 10.23 -3.20 -8.32
C ASP A 181 9.88 -2.70 -9.72
N HIS A 182 8.66 -2.21 -9.89
CA HIS A 182 8.17 -1.67 -11.15
C HIS A 182 8.55 -0.20 -11.31
N SER A 183 9.85 0.10 -11.25
CA SER A 183 10.35 1.44 -11.57
C SER A 183 10.22 1.73 -13.07
N MET A 184 10.24 3.01 -13.43
CA MET A 184 10.27 3.42 -14.83
C MET A 184 11.47 2.79 -15.58
N GLY A 185 12.63 2.73 -14.91
CA GLY A 185 13.83 2.09 -15.47
C GLY A 185 13.64 0.60 -15.77
N PHE A 186 12.94 -0.13 -14.90
CA PHE A 186 12.61 -1.54 -15.12
C PHE A 186 11.79 -1.73 -16.41
N CYS A 187 10.74 -0.95 -16.58
CA CYS A 187 9.88 -1.03 -17.77
C CYS A 187 10.63 -0.64 -19.05
N VAL A 188 11.33 0.51 -19.02
CA VAL A 188 12.06 1.05 -20.18
C VAL A 188 13.19 0.13 -20.64
N ASN A 189 13.92 -0.50 -19.71
CA ASN A 189 15.00 -1.43 -20.06
C ASN A 189 14.45 -2.67 -20.76
N CYS A 190 13.39 -3.28 -20.21
CA CYS A 190 12.74 -4.43 -20.84
C CYS A 190 12.20 -4.08 -22.25
N HIS A 191 11.56 -2.91 -22.39
CA HIS A 191 11.03 -2.44 -23.67
C HIS A 191 12.15 -2.22 -24.71
N ARG A 192 13.32 -1.71 -24.30
CA ARG A 192 14.50 -1.61 -25.19
C ARG A 192 14.99 -2.96 -25.65
N GLU A 193 15.14 -3.91 -24.73
CA GLU A 193 15.59 -5.27 -25.04
C GLU A 193 14.63 -5.99 -25.98
N LYS A 194 13.33 -5.82 -25.75
CA LYS A 194 12.25 -6.43 -26.56
C LYS A 194 11.89 -5.64 -27.79
N LYS A 195 12.54 -4.48 -28.06
CA LYS A 195 12.22 -3.55 -29.16
C LYS A 195 10.76 -3.09 -29.15
N ALA A 196 10.17 -2.97 -27.96
CA ALA A 196 8.85 -2.41 -27.74
C ALA A 196 8.89 -0.88 -27.64
N SER A 197 7.73 -0.22 -27.75
CA SER A 197 7.66 1.24 -27.68
C SER A 197 8.14 1.77 -26.31
N ASN A 198 8.99 2.79 -26.35
CA ASN A 198 9.44 3.59 -25.21
C ASN A 198 8.93 5.04 -25.30
N ASP A 199 7.91 5.29 -26.10
CA ASP A 199 7.25 6.57 -26.13
C ASP A 199 6.59 6.88 -24.79
N CYS A 200 6.74 8.12 -24.32
CA CYS A 200 6.24 8.53 -23.00
C CYS A 200 4.73 8.30 -22.85
N LEU A 201 3.97 8.62 -23.92
CA LEU A 201 2.52 8.50 -23.91
C LEU A 201 2.00 7.05 -24.08
N THR A 202 2.89 6.09 -24.34
CA THR A 202 2.52 4.67 -24.29
C THR A 202 2.22 4.24 -22.86
N CYS A 203 2.93 4.82 -21.89
CA CYS A 203 2.87 4.43 -20.49
C CYS A 203 2.24 5.52 -19.60
N HIS A 204 2.33 6.80 -19.97
CA HIS A 204 1.81 7.93 -19.19
C HIS A 204 0.63 8.63 -19.86
N PHE A 205 -0.20 9.33 -19.04
CA PHE A 205 -1.37 10.10 -19.53
C PHE A 205 -1.55 11.39 -18.71
#